data_4354dd2960984202916b25a45a9188c1
#
_entry.id   4354dd2960984202916b25a45a9188c1
#
_cell.length_a   1.000
_cell.length_b   1.000
_cell.length_c   1.000
_cell.angle_alpha   90.00
_cell.angle_beta   90.00
_cell.angle_gamma   90.00
#
_symmetry.space_group_name_H-M   'P 1'
#
loop_
_entity.id
_entity.type
_entity.pdbx_description
1 polymer ?
#
loop_
_entity_poly.entity_id
_entity_poly.type
_entity_poly.pdbx_seq_one_letter_code
_entity_poly.pdbx_strand_id
1 'polypeptide(L)'
;MIIMISKSRFIVKPTSPLASKRHLTVRQQRQEIPEEPIMKLTRHLPLTTLAAAIAMAGQAQAQTEITVATVNNNDMVIMQSLTEEFEKANPDIKLDWVVLEENVLRQRLTTDIATQGGQFDVMTIGTYEVPIWAERDWLVALDDLPEDYRVDDLLKSVRDGLSHDGTLHALPFYGESSMMYYRKDLFEKAGIEMTEQPTWDEVRDWAGQLHDPDNELAGICLRGKPGWGENMAFVSTLVNTFGGRWFDMEWNAQLDSPAWQEAIQFYVDLLNDYGPPGASSNGFNENQALFSSGKCGIWVDATSAAGRIYDARESKVADKLGFAPAPVAKTPKGSHWLWSWALAIPTSSDDKDAARTFITWATSQEYVELVAEREGWTSVPPGTRESTYANENYQREAPFADFVLNAIKTADPTDSTLEPSPYIGVQFVGIPEFQSIGTQVGQMVAAALTGERTVEQSLDAAQRATERTMERAGYLD
;
A
#
# COMPACT_ATOMS: atom_id res chain seq x y z
N MET A 1 -26.02 57.68 -7.09
CA MET A 1 -27.41 57.26 -6.87
C MET A 1 -27.31 56.10 -5.88
N ILE A 2 -27.67 56.40 -4.65
CA ILE A 2 -27.60 55.56 -3.46
C ILE A 2 -28.79 54.57 -3.51
N ILE A 3 -28.57 53.26 -3.37
CA ILE A 3 -29.59 52.36 -2.87
C ILE A 3 -28.95 51.42 -1.84
N MET A 4 -29.31 51.62 -0.60
CA MET A 4 -29.24 50.66 0.52
C MET A 4 -30.26 49.58 0.31
N ILE A 5 -30.03 48.42 0.94
CA ILE A 5 -31.01 47.43 1.50
C ILE A 5 -30.21 46.16 1.81
N SER A 6 -30.31 45.46 2.86
CA SER A 6 -31.01 45.37 4.13
C SER A 6 -30.53 44.07 4.74
N LYS A 7 -30.06 44.14 5.99
CA LYS A 7 -29.69 42.99 6.82
C LYS A 7 -30.97 42.32 7.32
N SER A 8 -31.15 41.00 7.11
CA SER A 8 -32.11 40.20 7.86
C SER A 8 -31.37 39.17 8.70
N ARG A 9 -31.34 39.44 10.01
CA ARG A 9 -30.97 38.47 11.05
C ARG A 9 -32.15 37.56 11.32
N PHE A 10 -32.00 36.26 11.22
CA PHE A 10 -32.90 35.29 11.86
C PHE A 10 -32.30 34.86 13.18
N ILE A 11 -33.00 35.24 14.23
CA ILE A 11 -32.80 34.80 15.64
C ILE A 11 -33.72 33.59 15.83
N VAL A 12 -33.16 32.42 16.15
CA VAL A 12 -33.89 31.28 16.67
C VAL A 12 -33.64 31.20 18.18
N LYS A 13 -34.72 31.38 18.96
CA LYS A 13 -34.73 31.19 20.40
C LYS A 13 -34.84 29.71 20.77
N PRO A 14 -34.20 29.27 21.86
CA PRO A 14 -34.38 27.93 22.39
C PRO A 14 -35.62 27.83 23.30
N THR A 15 -36.41 26.77 23.17
CA THR A 15 -37.41 26.38 24.11
C THR A 15 -37.08 25.03 24.72
N SER A 16 -36.82 25.03 26.01
CA SER A 16 -36.94 23.88 26.94
C SER A 16 -38.08 24.17 27.92
N PRO A 17 -38.41 23.27 28.85
CA PRO A 17 -38.73 21.84 28.82
C PRO A 17 -40.06 21.55 29.49
N LEU A 18 -40.58 20.36 29.44
CA LEU A 18 -41.48 19.86 30.51
C LEU A 18 -41.48 18.32 30.58
N ALA A 19 -41.10 17.87 31.74
CA ALA A 19 -41.08 16.48 32.17
C ALA A 19 -42.48 15.92 32.33
N SER A 20 -42.71 14.67 31.96
CA SER A 20 -43.78 13.85 32.46
C SER A 20 -43.25 12.44 32.74
N LYS A 21 -43.08 12.17 34.04
CA LYS A 21 -42.89 10.83 34.59
C LYS A 21 -44.20 10.05 34.46
N ARG A 22 -44.19 8.96 33.71
CA ARG A 22 -45.20 7.90 33.87
C ARG A 22 -44.51 6.64 34.38
N HIS A 23 -44.82 6.33 35.65
CA HIS A 23 -44.58 5.03 36.27
C HIS A 23 -45.45 3.97 35.57
N LEU A 24 -44.83 2.98 34.96
CA LEU A 24 -45.49 1.73 34.59
C LEU A 24 -45.09 0.66 35.60
N THR A 25 -46.07 0.33 36.41
CA THR A 25 -46.02 -0.78 37.36
C THR A 25 -46.27 -2.07 36.59
N VAL A 26 -45.25 -2.90 36.44
CA VAL A 26 -45.39 -4.26 35.89
C VAL A 26 -45.82 -5.18 37.01
N ARG A 27 -47.08 -5.63 36.98
CA ARG A 27 -47.63 -6.69 37.82
C ARG A 27 -47.04 -8.02 37.34
N GLN A 28 -46.24 -8.67 38.19
CA GLN A 28 -45.90 -10.09 38.05
C GLN A 28 -47.14 -10.96 38.33
N GLN A 29 -47.68 -11.61 37.33
CA GLN A 29 -48.56 -12.76 37.50
C GLN A 29 -47.69 -14.02 37.62
N ARG A 30 -47.71 -14.59 38.83
CA ARG A 30 -47.24 -15.98 39.06
C ARG A 30 -48.32 -16.91 38.49
N GLN A 31 -47.96 -17.66 37.46
CA GLN A 31 -48.69 -18.87 37.09
C GLN A 31 -48.18 -20.04 37.96
N GLU A 32 -49.05 -20.61 38.73
CA GLU A 32 -48.86 -21.86 39.46
C GLU A 32 -48.92 -23.02 38.45
N ILE A 33 -47.88 -23.85 38.45
CA ILE A 33 -47.79 -25.10 37.66
C ILE A 33 -48.28 -26.22 38.60
N PRO A 34 -49.25 -27.06 38.18
CA PRO A 34 -49.71 -28.17 38.99
C PRO A 34 -48.67 -29.29 39.12
N GLU A 35 -48.45 -29.76 40.33
CA GLU A 35 -47.63 -30.94 40.63
C GLU A 35 -48.30 -32.20 40.14
N GLU A 36 -47.68 -32.95 39.22
CA GLU A 36 -48.03 -34.33 38.92
C GLU A 36 -47.13 -35.31 39.68
N PRO A 37 -47.61 -36.50 40.07
CA PRO A 37 -46.94 -37.38 41.02
C PRO A 37 -45.79 -38.18 40.38
N ILE A 38 -44.67 -38.21 41.11
CA ILE A 38 -43.46 -38.94 40.77
C ILE A 38 -43.73 -40.45 40.84
N MET A 39 -43.79 -41.11 39.69
CA MET A 39 -43.76 -42.58 39.58
C MET A 39 -42.32 -43.09 39.68
N LYS A 40 -41.99 -43.70 40.80
CA LYS A 40 -40.68 -44.38 41.01
C LYS A 40 -40.56 -45.56 40.10
N LEU A 41 -39.78 -45.42 39.01
CA LEU A 41 -39.34 -46.54 38.18
C LEU A 41 -37.86 -46.80 38.44
N THR A 42 -37.56 -47.70 39.36
CA THR A 42 -36.23 -48.27 39.53
C THR A 42 -35.93 -49.23 38.38
N ARG A 43 -35.15 -48.78 37.42
CA ARG A 43 -34.51 -49.69 36.43
C ARG A 43 -33.01 -49.53 36.52
N HIS A 44 -32.34 -50.58 36.99
CA HIS A 44 -30.89 -50.72 36.92
C HIS A 44 -30.45 -50.75 35.43
N LEU A 45 -29.83 -49.68 34.93
CA LEU A 45 -29.03 -49.71 33.72
C LEU A 45 -27.58 -50.01 34.11
N PRO A 46 -26.91 -50.94 33.38
CA PRO A 46 -25.49 -51.25 33.67
C PRO A 46 -24.59 -50.06 33.33
N LEU A 47 -23.62 -49.81 34.25
CA LEU A 47 -22.66 -48.70 34.24
C LEU A 47 -21.66 -48.73 33.04
N THR A 48 -21.79 -49.68 32.14
CA THR A 48 -20.87 -49.91 31.01
C THR A 48 -21.21 -49.13 29.74
N THR A 49 -22.39 -48.47 29.63
CA THR A 49 -22.75 -47.67 28.44
C THR A 49 -22.46 -46.20 28.55
N LEU A 50 -22.09 -45.68 29.74
CA LEU A 50 -21.75 -44.26 29.90
C LEU A 50 -20.27 -43.93 29.53
N ALA A 51 -19.39 -44.95 29.53
CA ALA A 51 -17.97 -44.73 29.19
C ALA A 51 -17.71 -44.67 27.67
N ALA A 52 -18.64 -45.18 26.83
CA ALA A 52 -18.49 -45.16 25.39
C ALA A 52 -19.00 -43.84 24.73
N ALA A 53 -19.85 -43.08 25.42
CA ALA A 53 -20.36 -41.79 24.89
C ALA A 53 -19.43 -40.64 25.17
N ILE A 54 -18.47 -40.76 26.10
CA ILE A 54 -17.46 -39.69 26.41
C ILE A 54 -16.23 -39.81 25.52
N ALA A 55 -16.01 -40.96 24.84
CA ALA A 55 -14.88 -41.16 23.94
C ALA A 55 -15.13 -40.66 22.49
N MET A 56 -16.33 -40.19 22.16
CA MET A 56 -16.67 -39.53 20.88
C MET A 56 -17.05 -38.08 20.98
N ALA A 57 -16.78 -37.40 22.11
CA ALA A 57 -16.57 -36.00 22.11
C ALA A 57 -15.20 -35.77 21.47
N GLY A 58 -15.14 -35.85 20.12
CA GLY A 58 -14.02 -35.36 19.36
C GLY A 58 -13.69 -34.01 19.94
N GLN A 59 -12.47 -33.80 20.38
CA GLN A 59 -11.95 -32.49 20.70
C GLN A 59 -12.25 -31.64 19.47
N ALA A 60 -13.28 -30.80 19.53
CA ALA A 60 -13.34 -29.63 18.70
C ALA A 60 -12.11 -28.83 19.14
N GLN A 61 -10.99 -29.04 18.46
CA GLN A 61 -9.80 -28.23 18.63
C GLN A 61 -10.28 -26.80 18.31
N ALA A 62 -10.15 -25.91 19.26
CA ALA A 62 -10.53 -24.52 19.01
C ALA A 62 -9.68 -24.03 17.84
N GLN A 63 -10.31 -23.57 16.78
CA GLN A 63 -9.60 -22.95 15.66
C GLN A 63 -8.79 -21.77 16.19
N THR A 64 -7.51 -21.71 15.81
CA THR A 64 -6.68 -20.52 16.04
C THR A 64 -7.11 -19.45 15.04
N GLU A 65 -7.58 -18.31 15.51
CA GLU A 65 -7.95 -17.18 14.66
C GLU A 65 -6.80 -16.17 14.66
N ILE A 66 -6.20 -15.92 13.48
CA ILE A 66 -5.13 -14.94 13.30
C ILE A 66 -5.66 -13.70 12.61
N THR A 67 -5.30 -12.53 13.16
CA THR A 67 -5.69 -11.23 12.61
C THR A 67 -4.63 -10.73 11.63
N VAL A 68 -5.02 -10.58 10.36
CA VAL A 68 -4.16 -10.11 9.27
C VAL A 68 -4.50 -8.67 8.90
N ALA A 69 -3.60 -7.73 9.21
CA ALA A 69 -3.75 -6.34 8.81
C ALA A 69 -3.14 -6.09 7.43
N THR A 70 -3.93 -5.56 6.50
CA THR A 70 -3.48 -5.36 5.11
C THR A 70 -4.02 -4.08 4.48
N VAL A 71 -3.37 -3.69 3.39
CA VAL A 71 -3.77 -2.56 2.54
C VAL A 71 -4.83 -2.99 1.53
N ASN A 72 -5.70 -2.06 1.15
CA ASN A 72 -6.69 -2.28 0.11
C ASN A 72 -6.09 -2.00 -1.28
N ASN A 73 -5.44 -3.00 -1.85
CA ASN A 73 -4.97 -2.98 -3.25
C ASN A 73 -5.35 -4.28 -3.97
N ASN A 74 -5.08 -4.35 -5.28
CA ASN A 74 -5.54 -5.47 -6.11
C ASN A 74 -5.03 -6.83 -5.64
N ASP A 75 -3.72 -6.95 -5.39
CA ASP A 75 -3.08 -8.23 -5.00
C ASP A 75 -3.60 -8.72 -3.64
N MET A 76 -3.82 -7.79 -2.69
CA MET A 76 -4.38 -8.13 -1.38
C MET A 76 -5.86 -8.50 -1.45
N VAL A 77 -6.64 -7.92 -2.38
CA VAL A 77 -8.03 -8.33 -2.64
C VAL A 77 -8.09 -9.75 -3.20
N ILE A 78 -7.18 -10.09 -4.12
CA ILE A 78 -7.05 -11.47 -4.64
C ILE A 78 -6.71 -12.42 -3.49
N MET A 79 -5.74 -12.09 -2.63
CA MET A 79 -5.38 -12.92 -1.47
C MET A 79 -6.58 -13.18 -0.57
N GLN A 80 -7.36 -12.15 -0.25
CA GLN A 80 -8.57 -12.30 0.57
C GLN A 80 -9.59 -13.23 -0.07
N SER A 81 -9.75 -13.19 -1.40
CA SER A 81 -10.65 -14.07 -2.13
C SER A 81 -10.24 -15.55 -2.06
N LEU A 82 -8.97 -15.83 -1.80
CA LEU A 82 -8.38 -17.17 -1.67
C LEU A 82 -8.31 -17.67 -0.21
N THR A 83 -8.87 -16.93 0.75
CA THR A 83 -8.93 -17.31 2.18
C THR A 83 -9.43 -18.75 2.38
N GLU A 84 -10.51 -19.12 1.69
CA GLU A 84 -11.08 -20.49 1.81
C GLU A 84 -10.12 -21.58 1.35
N GLU A 85 -9.22 -21.33 0.40
CA GLU A 85 -8.24 -22.33 -0.06
C GLU A 85 -7.20 -22.57 1.03
N PHE A 86 -6.73 -21.53 1.71
CA PHE A 86 -5.85 -21.65 2.86
C PHE A 86 -6.52 -22.39 4.02
N GLU A 87 -7.74 -21.99 4.42
CA GLU A 87 -8.48 -22.58 5.55
C GLU A 87 -8.86 -24.04 5.30
N LYS A 88 -9.13 -24.45 4.05
CA LYS A 88 -9.33 -25.86 3.69
C LYS A 88 -8.08 -26.70 3.88
N ALA A 89 -6.91 -26.16 3.54
CA ALA A 89 -5.63 -26.83 3.72
C ALA A 89 -5.18 -26.83 5.19
N ASN A 90 -5.61 -25.83 5.98
CA ASN A 90 -5.24 -25.64 7.38
C ASN A 90 -6.50 -25.46 8.26
N PRO A 91 -7.31 -26.54 8.47
CA PRO A 91 -8.63 -26.43 9.11
C PRO A 91 -8.60 -25.96 10.57
N ASP A 92 -7.44 -25.96 11.20
CA ASP A 92 -7.23 -25.48 12.57
C ASP A 92 -6.91 -23.97 12.64
N ILE A 93 -6.74 -23.30 11.48
CA ILE A 93 -6.43 -21.86 11.39
C ILE A 93 -7.55 -21.14 10.67
N LYS A 94 -7.91 -19.96 11.16
CA LYS A 94 -8.86 -19.05 10.55
C LYS A 94 -8.26 -17.67 10.38
N LEU A 95 -8.58 -16.99 9.26
CA LEU A 95 -8.09 -15.64 8.96
C LEU A 95 -9.17 -14.60 9.25
N ASP A 96 -8.84 -13.63 10.10
CA ASP A 96 -9.62 -12.40 10.30
C ASP A 96 -8.91 -11.21 9.64
N TRP A 97 -9.54 -10.62 8.63
CA TRP A 97 -8.95 -9.58 7.81
C TRP A 97 -9.29 -8.17 8.30
N VAL A 98 -8.26 -7.37 8.60
CA VAL A 98 -8.37 -5.94 8.85
C VAL A 98 -7.82 -5.18 7.66
N VAL A 99 -8.71 -4.78 6.74
CA VAL A 99 -8.36 -4.10 5.48
C VAL A 99 -8.49 -2.60 5.66
N LEU A 100 -7.42 -1.88 5.41
CA LEU A 100 -7.34 -0.44 5.65
C LEU A 100 -6.80 0.31 4.42
N GLU A 101 -7.12 1.59 4.34
CA GLU A 101 -6.44 2.54 3.45
C GLU A 101 -4.98 2.71 3.90
N GLU A 102 -4.06 2.90 2.95
CA GLU A 102 -2.62 2.82 3.20
C GLU A 102 -2.13 3.70 4.36
N ASN A 103 -2.47 4.99 4.36
CA ASN A 103 -2.02 5.89 5.44
C ASN A 103 -2.56 5.48 6.83
N VAL A 104 -3.80 4.96 6.86
CA VAL A 104 -4.43 4.46 8.09
C VAL A 104 -3.77 3.18 8.56
N LEU A 105 -3.50 2.25 7.62
CA LEU A 105 -2.78 1.01 7.92
C LEU A 105 -1.43 1.31 8.56
N ARG A 106 -0.59 2.11 7.88
CA ARG A 106 0.74 2.46 8.37
C ARG A 106 0.73 3.08 9.75
N GLN A 107 -0.21 3.99 10.02
CA GLN A 107 -0.35 4.61 11.34
C GLN A 107 -0.75 3.59 12.41
N ARG A 108 -1.70 2.71 12.11
CA ARG A 108 -2.16 1.69 13.07
C ARG A 108 -1.08 0.67 13.36
N LEU A 109 -0.40 0.15 12.33
CA LEU A 109 0.68 -0.82 12.50
C LEU A 109 1.84 -0.22 13.30
N THR A 110 2.28 1.01 12.98
CA THR A 110 3.33 1.70 13.73
C THR A 110 2.95 1.90 15.20
N THR A 111 1.69 2.23 15.48
CA THR A 111 1.22 2.39 16.87
C THR A 111 1.19 1.06 17.60
N ASP A 112 0.65 0.02 16.99
CA ASP A 112 0.52 -1.30 17.59
C ASP A 112 1.90 -1.90 17.90
N ILE A 113 2.82 -1.90 16.94
CA ILE A 113 4.14 -2.50 17.11
C ILE A 113 5.00 -1.72 18.12
N ALA A 114 4.94 -0.39 18.11
CA ALA A 114 5.69 0.45 19.05
C ALA A 114 5.21 0.30 20.51
N THR A 115 3.94 -0.04 20.70
CA THR A 115 3.36 -0.29 22.04
C THR A 115 3.34 -1.76 22.41
N GLN A 116 3.78 -2.66 21.52
CA GLN A 116 3.66 -4.12 21.66
C GLN A 116 2.21 -4.53 21.97
N GLY A 117 1.28 -3.95 21.20
CA GLY A 117 -0.17 -4.02 21.48
C GLY A 117 -0.79 -5.37 21.17
N GLY A 118 -0.20 -6.18 20.27
CA GLY A 118 -0.66 -7.52 19.93
C GLY A 118 -2.05 -7.54 19.26
N GLN A 119 -2.43 -6.46 18.55
CA GLN A 119 -3.70 -6.42 17.84
C GLN A 119 -3.69 -7.23 16.53
N PHE A 120 -2.51 -7.49 16.00
CA PHE A 120 -2.32 -8.16 14.72
C PHE A 120 -1.31 -9.28 14.85
N ASP A 121 -1.59 -10.41 14.21
CA ASP A 121 -0.68 -11.56 14.12
C ASP A 121 0.16 -11.51 12.85
N VAL A 122 -0.39 -10.94 11.78
CA VAL A 122 0.31 -10.68 10.53
C VAL A 122 0.13 -9.22 10.14
N MET A 123 1.25 -8.56 9.85
CA MET A 123 1.29 -7.18 9.38
C MET A 123 1.78 -7.12 7.93
N THR A 124 1.02 -6.44 7.07
CA THR A 124 1.48 -6.09 5.72
C THR A 124 2.30 -4.81 5.81
N ILE A 125 3.61 -4.93 5.64
CA ILE A 125 4.62 -3.86 5.73
C ILE A 125 5.57 -3.95 4.53
N GLY A 126 6.56 -3.08 4.47
CA GLY A 126 7.46 -3.07 3.32
C GLY A 126 8.93 -2.90 3.65
N THR A 127 9.71 -2.72 2.60
CA THR A 127 11.17 -2.55 2.67
C THR A 127 11.64 -1.35 3.49
N TYR A 128 10.74 -0.41 3.80
CA TYR A 128 11.02 0.69 4.71
C TYR A 128 10.92 0.26 6.18
N GLU A 129 9.82 -0.39 6.56
CA GLU A 129 9.55 -0.75 7.96
C GLU A 129 10.42 -1.90 8.45
N VAL A 130 10.66 -2.91 7.58
CA VAL A 130 11.27 -4.18 7.99
C VAL A 130 12.65 -3.99 8.65
N PRO A 131 13.65 -3.33 8.03
CA PRO A 131 14.96 -3.18 8.69
C PRO A 131 14.89 -2.36 9.97
N ILE A 132 14.05 -1.30 10.00
CA ILE A 132 13.89 -0.41 11.17
C ILE A 132 13.26 -1.15 12.36
N TRP A 133 12.27 -2.00 12.11
CA TRP A 133 11.56 -2.72 13.17
C TRP A 133 12.29 -3.99 13.60
N ALA A 134 13.01 -4.65 12.68
CA ALA A 134 13.86 -5.78 12.98
C ALA A 134 15.03 -5.39 13.88
N GLU A 135 15.70 -4.24 13.64
CA GLU A 135 16.75 -3.69 14.52
C GLU A 135 16.29 -3.49 15.97
N ARG A 136 14.98 -3.36 16.20
CA ARG A 136 14.36 -3.19 17.53
C ARG A 136 13.84 -4.49 18.13
N ASP A 137 14.08 -5.62 17.51
CA ASP A 137 13.52 -6.92 17.90
C ASP A 137 11.97 -6.93 17.92
N TRP A 138 11.33 -6.12 17.06
CA TRP A 138 9.86 -6.06 16.99
C TRP A 138 9.26 -7.08 16.03
N LEU A 139 10.04 -7.63 15.12
CA LEU A 139 9.62 -8.64 14.14
C LEU A 139 10.25 -10.00 14.44
N VAL A 140 9.49 -11.05 14.17
CA VAL A 140 9.99 -12.44 14.29
C VAL A 140 11.01 -12.70 13.19
N ALA A 141 12.15 -13.30 13.54
CA ALA A 141 13.13 -13.81 12.58
C ALA A 141 12.57 -15.03 11.83
N LEU A 142 12.82 -15.09 10.53
CA LEU A 142 12.32 -16.14 9.62
C LEU A 142 13.51 -16.95 9.06
N ASP A 143 14.31 -17.52 9.95
CA ASP A 143 15.52 -18.29 9.66
C ASP A 143 15.29 -19.82 9.59
N ASP A 144 14.09 -20.28 9.93
CA ASP A 144 13.67 -21.68 9.99
C ASP A 144 12.56 -22.04 8.96
N LEU A 145 12.55 -21.34 7.82
CA LEU A 145 11.59 -21.61 6.75
C LEU A 145 11.79 -23.03 6.17
N PRO A 146 10.70 -23.71 5.74
CA PRO A 146 10.79 -25.00 5.08
C PRO A 146 11.67 -24.94 3.82
N GLU A 147 12.39 -26.01 3.52
CA GLU A 147 13.29 -26.09 2.35
C GLU A 147 12.52 -25.88 1.01
N ASP A 148 11.28 -26.35 0.93
CA ASP A 148 10.40 -26.19 -0.22
C ASP A 148 9.89 -24.76 -0.42
N TYR A 149 9.99 -23.88 0.59
CA TYR A 149 9.73 -22.45 0.42
C TYR A 149 10.73 -21.80 -0.54
N ARG A 150 11.95 -22.33 -0.66
CA ARG A 150 12.98 -21.89 -1.60
C ARG A 150 13.33 -20.40 -1.46
N VAL A 151 13.94 -20.04 -0.34
CA VAL A 151 14.40 -18.65 -0.07
C VAL A 151 15.38 -18.14 -1.14
N ASP A 152 16.16 -19.02 -1.74
CA ASP A 152 17.11 -18.73 -2.81
C ASP A 152 16.46 -18.37 -4.15
N ASP A 153 15.17 -18.72 -4.35
CA ASP A 153 14.35 -18.31 -5.49
C ASP A 153 13.85 -16.86 -5.39
N LEU A 154 13.94 -16.24 -4.22
CA LEU A 154 13.56 -14.85 -4.04
C LEU A 154 14.55 -13.90 -4.75
N LEU A 155 14.03 -12.86 -5.41
CA LEU A 155 14.84 -11.81 -6.01
C LEU A 155 15.75 -11.19 -4.94
N LYS A 156 17.06 -11.16 -5.21
CA LYS A 156 18.06 -10.74 -4.23
C LYS A 156 17.79 -9.35 -3.65
N SER A 157 17.48 -8.37 -4.49
CA SER A 157 17.23 -6.99 -4.07
C SER A 157 16.02 -6.89 -3.12
N VAL A 158 14.97 -7.67 -3.38
CA VAL A 158 13.76 -7.74 -2.56
C VAL A 158 14.06 -8.45 -1.23
N ARG A 159 14.71 -9.61 -1.29
CA ARG A 159 15.13 -10.34 -0.09
C ARG A 159 16.03 -9.52 0.81
N ASP A 160 17.01 -8.83 0.25
CA ASP A 160 17.95 -7.99 1.03
C ASP A 160 17.20 -6.83 1.70
N GLY A 161 16.22 -6.20 1.01
CA GLY A 161 15.39 -5.13 1.57
C GLY A 161 14.42 -5.57 2.68
N LEU A 162 14.18 -6.89 2.81
CA LEU A 162 13.34 -7.48 3.86
C LEU A 162 14.15 -8.23 4.92
N SER A 163 15.46 -7.99 4.95
CA SER A 163 16.39 -8.61 5.89
C SER A 163 17.05 -7.58 6.79
N HIS A 164 17.41 -8.00 8.00
CA HIS A 164 18.27 -7.30 8.92
C HIS A 164 19.39 -8.25 9.36
N ASP A 165 20.66 -7.82 9.28
CA ASP A 165 21.84 -8.63 9.57
C ASP A 165 21.86 -10.01 8.86
N GLY A 166 21.35 -10.03 7.61
CA GLY A 166 21.31 -11.23 6.77
C GLY A 166 20.17 -12.21 7.08
N THR A 167 19.33 -11.92 8.06
CA THR A 167 18.14 -12.73 8.41
C THR A 167 16.87 -12.06 7.86
N LEU A 168 15.98 -12.84 7.21
CA LEU A 168 14.65 -12.37 6.81
C LEU A 168 13.77 -12.10 8.03
N HIS A 169 13.00 -11.00 7.99
CA HIS A 169 11.99 -10.66 9.00
C HIS A 169 10.61 -10.44 8.41
N ALA A 170 10.49 -10.52 7.09
CA ALA A 170 9.22 -10.53 6.37
C ALA A 170 9.36 -11.34 5.08
N LEU A 171 8.26 -11.92 4.61
CA LEU A 171 8.22 -12.65 3.35
C LEU A 171 7.59 -11.78 2.26
N PRO A 172 8.25 -11.63 1.10
CA PRO A 172 7.77 -10.75 0.04
C PRO A 172 6.48 -11.27 -0.56
N PHE A 173 5.43 -10.46 -0.53
CA PHE A 173 4.16 -10.78 -1.15
C PHE A 173 4.14 -10.34 -2.62
N TYR A 174 4.51 -9.09 -2.90
CA TYR A 174 4.89 -8.66 -4.25
C TYR A 174 5.96 -7.57 -4.18
N GLY A 175 6.75 -7.47 -5.24
CA GLY A 175 7.78 -6.46 -5.40
C GLY A 175 7.52 -5.60 -6.63
N GLU A 176 7.95 -4.35 -6.59
CA GLU A 176 7.71 -3.38 -7.64
C GLU A 176 8.84 -2.37 -7.80
N SER A 177 8.89 -1.80 -8.99
CA SER A 177 9.60 -0.58 -9.32
C SER A 177 8.61 0.42 -9.89
N SER A 178 9.06 1.47 -10.57
CA SER A 178 8.23 2.43 -11.27
C SER A 178 8.40 2.32 -12.78
N MET A 179 7.32 2.65 -13.52
CA MET A 179 7.35 2.76 -14.98
C MET A 179 6.30 3.75 -15.50
N MET A 180 6.41 4.11 -16.75
CA MET A 180 5.42 4.90 -17.46
C MET A 180 4.50 4.01 -18.26
N TYR A 181 3.18 4.13 -18.05
CA TYR A 181 2.14 3.56 -18.87
C TYR A 181 1.58 4.62 -19.81
N TYR A 182 1.26 4.25 -21.04
CA TYR A 182 0.69 5.19 -22.00
C TYR A 182 -0.33 4.53 -22.94
N ARG A 183 -1.20 5.35 -23.50
CA ARG A 183 -2.21 4.96 -24.47
C ARG A 183 -1.62 4.99 -25.89
N LYS A 184 -1.23 3.82 -26.42
CA LYS A 184 -0.67 3.68 -27.78
C LYS A 184 -1.58 4.27 -28.85
N ASP A 185 -2.87 4.00 -28.78
CA ASP A 185 -3.86 4.51 -29.72
C ASP A 185 -3.93 6.04 -29.76
N LEU A 186 -3.74 6.70 -28.61
CA LEU A 186 -3.69 8.16 -28.52
C LEU A 186 -2.37 8.71 -29.04
N PHE A 187 -1.24 8.06 -28.73
CA PHE A 187 0.08 8.41 -29.24
C PHE A 187 0.12 8.31 -30.76
N GLU A 188 -0.36 7.20 -31.33
CA GLU A 188 -0.47 7.00 -32.79
C GLU A 188 -1.34 8.07 -33.45
N LYS A 189 -2.51 8.38 -32.86
CA LYS A 189 -3.42 9.43 -33.35
C LYS A 189 -2.78 10.81 -33.32
N ALA A 190 -1.95 11.12 -32.32
CA ALA A 190 -1.24 12.39 -32.18
C ALA A 190 0.05 12.43 -33.00
N GLY A 191 0.50 11.30 -33.57
CA GLY A 191 1.79 11.19 -34.28
C GLY A 191 3.00 11.27 -33.35
N ILE A 192 2.83 10.85 -32.08
CA ILE A 192 3.88 10.82 -31.06
C ILE A 192 4.61 9.47 -31.17
N GLU A 193 5.94 9.51 -31.30
CA GLU A 193 6.79 8.34 -31.24
C GLU A 193 7.38 8.22 -29.82
N MET A 194 7.30 7.03 -29.20
CA MET A 194 7.88 6.75 -27.90
C MET A 194 9.40 6.64 -28.01
N THR A 195 10.11 7.32 -27.12
CA THR A 195 11.57 7.25 -26.99
C THR A 195 11.99 6.06 -26.11
N GLU A 196 13.25 5.58 -26.24
CA GLU A 196 13.75 4.47 -25.40
C GLU A 196 13.81 4.85 -23.91
N GLN A 197 14.17 6.10 -23.63
CA GLN A 197 14.20 6.68 -22.28
C GLN A 197 13.48 8.03 -22.31
N PRO A 198 12.20 8.08 -21.93
CA PRO A 198 11.44 9.32 -21.87
C PRO A 198 12.05 10.34 -20.91
N THR A 199 12.00 11.60 -21.28
CA THR A 199 12.33 12.71 -20.38
C THR A 199 11.05 13.35 -19.85
N TRP A 200 11.13 14.00 -18.70
CA TRP A 200 9.99 14.72 -18.14
C TRP A 200 9.52 15.89 -19.02
N ASP A 201 10.43 16.50 -19.79
CA ASP A 201 10.04 17.54 -20.77
C ASP A 201 9.23 16.96 -21.93
N GLU A 202 9.65 15.80 -22.47
CA GLU A 202 8.84 15.07 -23.48
C GLU A 202 7.48 14.67 -22.93
N VAL A 203 7.44 14.12 -21.70
CA VAL A 203 6.17 13.70 -21.06
C VAL A 203 5.22 14.87 -20.89
N ARG A 204 5.72 16.05 -20.48
CA ARG A 204 4.89 17.26 -20.39
C ARG A 204 4.33 17.66 -21.75
N ASP A 205 5.17 17.66 -22.78
CA ASP A 205 4.74 17.99 -24.15
C ASP A 205 3.71 17.00 -24.67
N TRP A 206 3.90 15.69 -24.41
CA TRP A 206 2.92 14.65 -24.78
C TRP A 206 1.62 14.79 -23.99
N ALA A 207 1.70 15.03 -22.69
CA ALA A 207 0.53 15.25 -21.86
C ALA A 207 -0.31 16.42 -22.39
N GLY A 208 0.33 17.53 -22.78
CA GLY A 208 -0.35 18.67 -23.40
C GLY A 208 -1.04 18.33 -24.73
N GLN A 209 -0.42 17.50 -25.57
CA GLN A 209 -1.02 17.06 -26.83
C GLN A 209 -2.19 16.09 -26.65
N LEU A 210 -2.18 15.30 -25.58
CA LEU A 210 -3.20 14.30 -25.30
C LEU A 210 -4.37 14.85 -24.46
N HIS A 211 -4.17 15.95 -23.73
CA HIS A 211 -5.17 16.51 -22.82
C HIS A 211 -6.42 16.98 -23.57
N ASP A 212 -7.57 16.40 -23.24
CA ASP A 212 -8.86 16.71 -23.88
C ASP A 212 -9.96 16.74 -22.82
N PRO A 213 -10.07 17.85 -22.07
CA PRO A 213 -11.03 17.99 -20.98
C PRO A 213 -12.49 17.92 -21.44
N ASP A 214 -12.78 18.26 -22.70
CA ASP A 214 -14.14 18.16 -23.26
C ASP A 214 -14.61 16.69 -23.37
N ASN A 215 -13.66 15.75 -23.50
CA ASN A 215 -13.90 14.31 -23.50
C ASN A 215 -13.48 13.62 -22.18
N GLU A 216 -13.30 14.36 -21.10
CA GLU A 216 -12.88 13.86 -19.79
C GLU A 216 -11.54 13.09 -19.83
N LEU A 217 -10.61 13.46 -20.72
CA LEU A 217 -9.30 12.84 -20.86
C LEU A 217 -8.22 13.76 -20.26
N ALA A 218 -7.63 13.36 -19.15
CA ALA A 218 -6.41 13.96 -18.64
C ALA A 218 -5.21 13.53 -19.50
N GLY A 219 -4.30 14.45 -19.78
CA GLY A 219 -3.06 14.14 -20.48
C GLY A 219 -2.19 13.20 -19.67
N ILE A 220 -2.13 13.42 -18.35
CA ILE A 220 -1.34 12.61 -17.40
C ILE A 220 -2.07 12.44 -16.08
N CYS A 221 -1.88 11.28 -15.43
CA CYS A 221 -2.25 11.02 -14.05
C CYS A 221 -1.00 10.76 -13.21
N LEU A 222 -0.91 11.40 -12.04
CA LEU A 222 0.14 11.20 -11.04
C LEU A 222 -0.49 11.24 -9.65
N ARG A 223 0.17 10.63 -8.65
CA ARG A 223 -0.30 10.66 -7.27
C ARG A 223 -0.22 12.06 -6.70
N GLY A 224 -1.35 12.65 -6.31
CA GLY A 224 -1.45 13.94 -5.64
C GLY A 224 -1.94 13.86 -4.20
N LYS A 225 -2.53 12.71 -3.79
CA LYS A 225 -3.01 12.46 -2.44
C LYS A 225 -1.85 12.49 -1.44
N PRO A 226 -1.93 13.30 -0.36
CA PRO A 226 -0.81 13.44 0.58
C PRO A 226 -0.55 12.15 1.37
N GLY A 227 0.72 11.79 1.49
CA GLY A 227 1.23 10.66 2.26
C GLY A 227 2.62 10.26 1.80
N TRP A 228 3.43 9.72 2.71
CA TRP A 228 4.77 9.31 2.33
C TRP A 228 4.78 8.16 1.32
N GLY A 229 3.83 7.22 1.43
CA GLY A 229 3.64 6.14 0.46
C GLY A 229 2.71 6.50 -0.69
N GLU A 230 2.09 7.69 -0.67
CA GLU A 230 1.24 8.21 -1.73
C GLU A 230 2.00 9.21 -2.61
N ASN A 231 1.69 10.53 -2.54
CA ASN A 231 2.36 11.49 -3.42
C ASN A 231 3.87 11.52 -3.24
N MET A 232 4.40 11.31 -2.02
CA MET A 232 5.84 11.41 -1.81
C MET A 232 6.61 10.21 -2.35
N ALA A 233 6.01 9.04 -2.51
CA ALA A 233 6.65 7.93 -3.22
C ALA A 233 6.98 8.32 -4.66
N PHE A 234 6.04 8.95 -5.37
CA PHE A 234 6.25 9.48 -6.72
C PHE A 234 7.15 10.72 -6.73
N VAL A 235 6.85 11.72 -5.90
CA VAL A 235 7.56 13.01 -5.86
C VAL A 235 9.04 12.84 -5.53
N SER A 236 9.40 11.89 -4.64
CA SER A 236 10.80 11.62 -4.33
C SER A 236 11.57 11.14 -5.57
N THR A 237 10.98 10.26 -6.38
CA THR A 237 11.63 9.81 -7.63
C THR A 237 11.74 10.96 -8.65
N LEU A 238 10.74 11.81 -8.75
CA LEU A 238 10.79 12.99 -9.59
C LEU A 238 11.95 13.90 -9.16
N VAL A 239 12.01 14.26 -7.87
CA VAL A 239 13.05 15.11 -7.29
C VAL A 239 14.45 14.51 -7.52
N ASN A 240 14.60 13.20 -7.32
CA ASN A 240 15.87 12.50 -7.57
C ASN A 240 16.34 12.72 -9.00
N THR A 241 15.46 12.59 -10.00
CA THR A 241 15.83 12.79 -11.41
C THR A 241 16.17 14.25 -11.75
N PHE A 242 15.64 15.22 -11.00
CA PHE A 242 16.04 16.63 -11.06
C PHE A 242 17.35 16.92 -10.34
N GLY A 243 17.94 15.92 -9.68
CA GLY A 243 19.21 16.00 -8.97
C GLY A 243 19.08 16.44 -7.51
N GLY A 244 17.84 16.44 -6.97
CA GLY A 244 17.58 16.74 -5.55
C GLY A 244 17.78 15.53 -4.65
N ARG A 245 17.95 15.78 -3.37
CA ARG A 245 18.02 14.77 -2.29
C ARG A 245 17.29 15.27 -1.06
N TRP A 246 16.94 14.37 -0.14
CA TRP A 246 16.28 14.74 1.12
C TRP A 246 17.25 15.41 2.10
N PHE A 247 18.45 14.85 2.23
CA PHE A 247 19.48 15.27 3.18
C PHE A 247 20.86 15.29 2.51
N ASP A 248 21.72 16.22 2.94
CA ASP A 248 23.14 16.18 2.62
C ASP A 248 23.89 15.19 3.53
N MET A 249 25.20 15.05 3.34
CA MET A 249 26.02 14.10 4.10
C MET A 249 26.12 14.42 5.59
N GLU A 250 25.79 15.63 5.98
CA GLU A 250 25.72 16.13 7.35
C GLU A 250 24.28 16.08 7.93
N TRP A 251 23.35 15.43 7.24
CA TRP A 251 21.93 15.32 7.60
C TRP A 251 21.14 16.63 7.59
N ASN A 252 21.67 17.71 6.98
CA ASN A 252 20.88 18.91 6.78
C ASN A 252 19.82 18.66 5.70
N ALA A 253 18.57 19.02 5.98
CA ALA A 253 17.49 18.92 5.02
C ALA A 253 17.77 19.79 3.77
N GLN A 254 17.35 19.31 2.59
CA GLN A 254 17.63 19.92 1.29
C GLN A 254 16.34 20.27 0.51
N LEU A 255 15.22 20.45 1.21
CA LEU A 255 13.91 20.60 0.58
C LEU A 255 13.67 21.99 -0.02
N ASP A 256 14.43 23.00 0.38
CA ASP A 256 14.41 24.35 -0.19
C ASP A 256 15.44 24.55 -1.31
N SER A 257 16.18 23.49 -1.67
CA SER A 257 17.20 23.54 -2.72
C SER A 257 16.60 23.83 -4.11
N PRO A 258 17.40 24.39 -5.05
CA PRO A 258 16.91 24.68 -6.40
C PRO A 258 16.35 23.44 -7.13
N ALA A 259 16.92 22.25 -6.88
CA ALA A 259 16.44 21.01 -7.49
C ALA A 259 15.03 20.61 -7.00
N TRP A 260 14.75 20.77 -5.71
CA TRP A 260 13.41 20.58 -5.15
C TRP A 260 12.43 21.61 -5.69
N GLN A 261 12.82 22.91 -5.71
CA GLN A 261 11.96 23.96 -6.23
C GLN A 261 11.57 23.72 -7.69
N GLU A 262 12.54 23.36 -8.53
CA GLU A 262 12.31 23.03 -9.94
C GLU A 262 11.40 21.81 -10.12
N ALA A 263 11.68 20.72 -9.39
CA ALA A 263 10.89 19.50 -9.47
C ALA A 263 9.45 19.67 -9.00
N ILE A 264 9.24 20.36 -7.85
CA ILE A 264 7.90 20.57 -7.32
C ILE A 264 7.11 21.58 -8.16
N GLN A 265 7.76 22.63 -8.69
CA GLN A 265 7.09 23.55 -9.61
C GLN A 265 6.67 22.82 -10.90
N PHE A 266 7.57 21.99 -11.45
CA PHE A 266 7.24 21.13 -12.61
C PHE A 266 6.04 20.22 -12.35
N TYR A 267 6.01 19.54 -11.20
CA TYR A 267 4.94 18.65 -10.80
C TYR A 267 3.59 19.37 -10.65
N VAL A 268 3.62 20.53 -10.00
CA VAL A 268 2.42 21.36 -9.77
C VAL A 268 1.86 21.86 -11.11
N ASP A 269 2.73 22.40 -11.97
CA ASP A 269 2.33 22.93 -13.28
C ASP A 269 1.78 21.79 -14.17
N LEU A 270 2.46 20.64 -14.21
CA LEU A 270 2.06 19.49 -15.03
C LEU A 270 0.66 18.97 -14.65
N LEU A 271 0.38 18.83 -13.35
CA LEU A 271 -0.93 18.35 -12.89
C LEU A 271 -2.03 19.40 -13.00
N ASN A 272 -1.72 20.67 -12.81
CA ASN A 272 -2.71 21.75 -12.96
C ASN A 272 -3.08 21.99 -14.43
N ASP A 273 -2.11 21.86 -15.33
CA ASP A 273 -2.34 22.07 -16.75
C ASP A 273 -2.99 20.85 -17.45
N TYR A 274 -2.55 19.63 -17.09
CA TYR A 274 -2.89 18.41 -17.87
C TYR A 274 -3.38 17.24 -17.02
N GLY A 275 -3.45 17.38 -15.70
CA GLY A 275 -3.94 16.35 -14.78
C GLY A 275 -5.47 16.24 -14.74
N PRO A 276 -6.00 15.21 -14.07
CA PRO A 276 -7.43 15.07 -13.85
C PRO A 276 -7.94 16.09 -12.83
N PRO A 277 -9.19 16.54 -12.92
CA PRO A 277 -9.80 17.34 -11.86
C PRO A 277 -9.71 16.63 -10.52
N GLY A 278 -9.26 17.36 -9.47
CA GLY A 278 -9.11 16.81 -8.13
C GLY A 278 -7.89 15.88 -7.96
N ALA A 279 -6.85 16.04 -8.78
CA ALA A 279 -5.60 15.26 -8.70
C ALA A 279 -5.02 15.18 -7.29
N SER A 280 -5.16 16.22 -6.46
CA SER A 280 -4.71 16.25 -5.06
C SER A 280 -5.39 15.22 -4.13
N SER A 281 -6.44 14.55 -4.59
CA SER A 281 -7.13 13.48 -3.87
C SER A 281 -6.86 12.09 -4.45
N ASN A 282 -6.13 12.01 -5.56
CA ASN A 282 -5.86 10.76 -6.25
C ASN A 282 -4.54 10.15 -5.76
N GLY A 283 -4.62 8.95 -5.21
CA GLY A 283 -3.50 8.08 -4.92
C GLY A 283 -3.33 7.02 -6.02
N PHE A 284 -2.70 5.90 -5.65
CA PHE A 284 -2.49 4.79 -6.57
C PHE A 284 -3.80 4.22 -7.13
N ASN A 285 -4.75 3.87 -6.27
CA ASN A 285 -6.00 3.21 -6.67
C ASN A 285 -6.88 4.09 -7.57
N GLU A 286 -6.99 5.38 -7.25
CA GLU A 286 -7.77 6.35 -8.01
C GLU A 286 -7.18 6.54 -9.41
N ASN A 287 -5.86 6.69 -9.52
CA ASN A 287 -5.18 6.84 -10.81
C ASN A 287 -5.25 5.55 -11.64
N GLN A 288 -5.12 4.37 -11.03
CA GLN A 288 -5.32 3.09 -11.70
C GLN A 288 -6.73 2.98 -12.28
N ALA A 289 -7.75 3.38 -11.53
CA ALA A 289 -9.13 3.38 -11.99
C ALA A 289 -9.37 4.38 -13.14
N LEU A 290 -8.79 5.58 -13.06
CA LEU A 290 -8.86 6.58 -14.15
C LEU A 290 -8.19 6.04 -15.42
N PHE A 291 -6.99 5.48 -15.29
CA PHE A 291 -6.25 4.94 -16.43
C PHE A 291 -6.97 3.73 -17.05
N SER A 292 -7.40 2.76 -16.25
CA SER A 292 -8.16 1.58 -16.71
C SER A 292 -9.50 1.94 -17.37
N SER A 293 -10.14 3.04 -16.94
CA SER A 293 -11.37 3.53 -17.57
C SER A 293 -11.13 4.33 -18.85
N GLY A 294 -9.87 4.61 -19.22
CA GLY A 294 -9.48 5.36 -20.41
C GLY A 294 -9.49 6.88 -20.24
N LYS A 295 -9.50 7.38 -19.00
CA LYS A 295 -9.53 8.81 -18.67
C LYS A 295 -8.16 9.46 -18.49
N CYS A 296 -7.08 8.71 -18.69
CA CYS A 296 -5.69 9.20 -18.68
C CYS A 296 -4.95 8.77 -19.95
N GLY A 297 -4.17 9.69 -20.54
CA GLY A 297 -3.29 9.40 -21.68
C GLY A 297 -1.97 8.76 -21.24
N ILE A 298 -1.39 9.25 -20.15
CA ILE A 298 -0.12 8.81 -19.55
C ILE A 298 -0.34 8.61 -18.04
N TRP A 299 0.31 7.59 -17.48
CA TRP A 299 0.37 7.35 -16.03
C TRP A 299 1.76 6.87 -15.64
N VAL A 300 2.42 7.55 -14.72
CA VAL A 300 3.73 7.14 -14.18
C VAL A 300 3.51 6.68 -12.75
N ASP A 301 3.75 5.38 -12.51
CA ASP A 301 3.49 4.77 -11.22
C ASP A 301 4.15 3.39 -11.08
N ALA A 302 3.77 2.63 -10.05
CA ALA A 302 4.25 1.31 -9.72
C ALA A 302 4.09 0.29 -10.86
N THR A 303 5.10 -0.53 -11.06
CA THR A 303 5.06 -1.64 -12.03
C THR A 303 4.03 -2.71 -11.68
N SER A 304 3.61 -2.81 -10.41
CA SER A 304 2.58 -3.74 -9.95
C SER A 304 1.19 -3.47 -10.54
N ALA A 305 0.92 -2.23 -10.99
CA ALA A 305 -0.32 -1.90 -11.68
C ALA A 305 -0.52 -2.66 -13.00
N ALA A 306 0.56 -3.11 -13.63
CA ALA A 306 0.54 -3.72 -14.96
C ALA A 306 -0.44 -4.92 -15.04
N GLY A 307 -0.44 -5.80 -14.07
CA GLY A 307 -1.32 -6.97 -14.05
C GLY A 307 -2.78 -6.61 -14.29
N ARG A 308 -3.27 -5.60 -13.55
CA ARG A 308 -4.67 -5.17 -13.64
C ARG A 308 -4.99 -4.37 -14.90
N ILE A 309 -4.12 -3.45 -15.29
CA ILE A 309 -4.44 -2.58 -16.46
C ILE A 309 -4.31 -3.32 -17.79
N TYR A 310 -3.56 -4.43 -17.85
CA TYR A 310 -3.49 -5.32 -19.02
C TYR A 310 -4.56 -6.43 -19.01
N ASP A 311 -5.33 -6.58 -17.93
CA ASP A 311 -6.44 -7.51 -17.87
C ASP A 311 -7.69 -6.90 -18.53
N ALA A 312 -8.15 -7.51 -19.62
CA ALA A 312 -9.32 -7.05 -20.36
C ALA A 312 -10.65 -7.17 -19.55
N ARG A 313 -10.67 -7.92 -18.44
CA ARG A 313 -11.81 -8.00 -17.52
C ARG A 313 -11.90 -6.76 -16.64
N GLU A 314 -10.76 -6.12 -16.33
CA GLU A 314 -10.62 -5.02 -15.38
C GLU A 314 -10.38 -3.66 -16.08
N SER A 315 -9.84 -3.66 -17.30
CA SER A 315 -9.43 -2.46 -18.01
C SER A 315 -10.11 -2.34 -19.39
N LYS A 316 -10.73 -1.20 -19.63
CA LYS A 316 -11.34 -0.87 -20.94
C LYS A 316 -10.30 -0.55 -22.01
N VAL A 317 -9.06 -0.43 -21.63
CA VAL A 317 -7.95 -0.01 -22.49
C VAL A 317 -6.83 -1.04 -22.58
N ALA A 318 -7.03 -2.24 -22.03
CA ALA A 318 -6.02 -3.30 -21.95
C ALA A 318 -5.31 -3.60 -23.29
N ASP A 319 -6.04 -3.54 -24.40
CA ASP A 319 -5.53 -3.77 -25.77
C ASP A 319 -4.86 -2.53 -26.42
N LYS A 320 -4.83 -1.39 -25.70
CA LYS A 320 -4.37 -0.09 -26.22
C LYS A 320 -3.16 0.46 -25.48
N LEU A 321 -2.54 -0.35 -24.64
CA LEU A 321 -1.49 0.09 -23.73
C LEU A 321 -0.09 -0.14 -24.28
N GLY A 322 0.82 0.76 -23.89
CA GLY A 322 2.25 0.60 -23.92
C GLY A 322 2.84 0.94 -22.57
N PHE A 323 4.08 0.57 -22.41
CA PHE A 323 4.89 0.92 -21.25
C PHE A 323 6.27 1.39 -21.71
N ALA A 324 6.92 2.18 -20.87
CA ALA A 324 8.26 2.70 -21.07
C ALA A 324 8.96 2.88 -19.73
N PRO A 325 10.28 3.07 -19.67
CA PRO A 325 10.97 3.44 -18.44
C PRO A 325 10.34 4.67 -17.78
N ALA A 326 10.41 4.74 -16.45
CA ALA A 326 10.04 5.95 -15.74
C ALA A 326 10.84 7.14 -16.26
N PRO A 327 10.20 8.30 -16.47
CA PRO A 327 10.85 9.45 -17.08
C PRO A 327 11.99 10.00 -16.25
N VAL A 328 12.97 10.60 -16.92
CA VAL A 328 14.15 11.21 -16.30
C VAL A 328 14.23 12.70 -16.61
N ALA A 329 14.97 13.45 -15.78
CA ALA A 329 15.30 14.86 -16.04
C ALA A 329 16.81 15.04 -16.25
N LYS A 330 17.53 15.50 -15.23
CA LYS A 330 18.98 15.74 -15.28
C LYS A 330 19.81 14.47 -15.10
N THR A 331 19.21 13.44 -14.50
CA THR A 331 19.85 12.14 -14.28
C THR A 331 18.84 10.99 -14.36
N PRO A 332 19.25 9.81 -14.80
CA PRO A 332 18.42 8.61 -14.73
C PRO A 332 18.39 7.99 -13.33
N LYS A 333 19.28 8.40 -12.42
CA LYS A 333 19.33 7.89 -11.06
C LYS A 333 18.02 8.19 -10.34
N GLY A 334 17.50 7.21 -9.59
CA GLY A 334 16.31 7.35 -8.77
C GLY A 334 14.99 7.45 -9.52
N SER A 335 14.97 7.27 -10.86
CA SER A 335 13.73 7.16 -11.62
C SER A 335 12.99 5.86 -11.34
N HIS A 336 13.72 4.80 -11.04
CA HIS A 336 13.18 3.49 -10.68
C HIS A 336 13.30 3.28 -9.17
N TRP A 337 12.17 3.16 -8.48
CA TRP A 337 12.19 2.80 -7.05
C TRP A 337 12.32 1.30 -6.82
N LEU A 338 12.51 0.90 -5.59
CA LEU A 338 12.41 -0.48 -5.14
C LEU A 338 11.47 -0.53 -3.93
N TRP A 339 10.39 -1.27 -4.10
CA TRP A 339 9.46 -1.55 -3.02
C TRP A 339 9.07 -3.02 -3.01
N SER A 340 8.82 -3.58 -1.86
CA SER A 340 8.10 -4.84 -1.72
C SER A 340 7.11 -4.70 -0.58
N TRP A 341 5.86 -4.98 -0.86
CA TRP A 341 4.91 -5.32 0.19
C TRP A 341 5.18 -6.73 0.67
N ALA A 342 5.25 -6.92 1.96
CA ALA A 342 5.64 -8.16 2.61
C ALA A 342 4.76 -8.45 3.81
N LEU A 343 4.71 -9.72 4.20
CA LEU A 343 3.98 -10.19 5.37
C LEU A 343 4.99 -10.47 6.48
N ALA A 344 4.80 -9.85 7.63
CA ALA A 344 5.65 -9.97 8.81
C ALA A 344 4.83 -10.38 10.04
N ILE A 345 5.49 -11.02 11.00
CA ILE A 345 4.92 -11.43 12.27
C ILE A 345 5.51 -10.53 13.37
N PRO A 346 4.70 -9.72 14.07
CA PRO A 346 5.18 -8.96 15.19
C PRO A 346 5.52 -9.88 16.37
N THR A 347 6.57 -9.54 17.13
CA THR A 347 6.95 -10.34 18.32
C THR A 347 5.88 -10.34 19.40
N SER A 348 4.95 -9.39 19.37
CA SER A 348 3.79 -9.29 20.25
C SER A 348 2.62 -10.22 19.90
N SER A 349 2.65 -10.91 18.75
CA SER A 349 1.62 -11.91 18.41
C SER A 349 1.69 -13.10 19.37
N ASP A 350 0.54 -13.62 19.77
CA ASP A 350 0.43 -14.85 20.57
C ASP A 350 0.39 -16.11 19.68
N ASP A 351 0.00 -15.97 18.40
CA ASP A 351 -0.26 -17.05 17.44
C ASP A 351 0.80 -17.17 16.32
N LYS A 352 2.09 -17.00 16.69
CA LYS A 352 3.23 -16.94 15.74
C LYS A 352 3.34 -18.14 14.81
N ASP A 353 3.04 -19.35 15.27
CA ASP A 353 3.15 -20.57 14.45
C ASP A 353 2.06 -20.62 13.37
N ALA A 354 0.83 -20.22 13.71
CA ALA A 354 -0.27 -20.10 12.76
C ALA A 354 -0.02 -18.97 11.76
N ALA A 355 0.47 -17.81 12.24
CA ALA A 355 0.87 -16.70 11.41
C ALA A 355 1.99 -17.10 10.43
N ARG A 356 3.01 -17.84 10.89
CA ARG A 356 4.11 -18.34 10.05
C ARG A 356 3.58 -19.28 8.97
N THR A 357 2.66 -20.21 9.32
CA THR A 357 2.03 -21.09 8.36
C THR A 357 1.33 -20.31 7.25
N PHE A 358 0.57 -19.27 7.62
CA PHE A 358 -0.12 -18.41 6.67
C PHE A 358 0.82 -17.64 5.76
N ILE A 359 1.80 -16.90 6.31
CA ILE A 359 2.70 -16.07 5.47
C ILE A 359 3.56 -16.92 4.54
N THR A 360 3.97 -18.12 4.98
CA THR A 360 4.72 -19.05 4.15
C THR A 360 3.88 -19.52 2.95
N TRP A 361 2.63 -19.89 3.18
CA TRP A 361 1.71 -20.26 2.10
C TRP A 361 1.44 -19.06 1.16
N ALA A 362 1.08 -17.91 1.72
CA ALA A 362 0.67 -16.71 0.98
C ALA A 362 1.77 -16.12 0.07
N THR A 363 3.02 -16.49 0.29
CA THR A 363 4.18 -16.00 -0.47
C THR A 363 4.95 -17.14 -1.18
N SER A 364 4.37 -18.34 -1.19
CA SER A 364 4.97 -19.52 -1.82
C SER A 364 4.83 -19.51 -3.35
N GLN A 365 5.58 -20.38 -4.01
CA GLN A 365 5.38 -20.66 -5.44
C GLN A 365 4.01 -21.27 -5.71
N GLU A 366 3.51 -22.14 -4.81
CA GLU A 366 2.18 -22.73 -4.91
C GLU A 366 1.07 -21.68 -4.91
N TYR A 367 1.22 -20.62 -4.09
CA TYR A 367 0.29 -19.50 -4.09
C TYR A 367 0.30 -18.76 -5.44
N VAL A 368 1.47 -18.50 -6.02
CA VAL A 368 1.59 -17.88 -7.35
C VAL A 368 0.87 -18.73 -8.41
N GLU A 369 1.06 -20.04 -8.38
CA GLU A 369 0.39 -20.99 -9.30
C GLU A 369 -1.13 -21.02 -9.08
N LEU A 370 -1.59 -20.96 -7.83
CA LEU A 370 -3.01 -20.88 -7.47
C LEU A 370 -3.65 -19.58 -8.03
N VAL A 371 -2.98 -18.43 -7.87
CA VAL A 371 -3.47 -17.17 -8.46
C VAL A 371 -3.52 -17.29 -9.98
N ALA A 372 -2.48 -17.85 -10.60
CA ALA A 372 -2.46 -18.05 -12.06
C ALA A 372 -3.61 -18.94 -12.55
N GLU A 373 -3.97 -19.98 -11.80
CA GLU A 373 -5.11 -20.88 -12.12
C GLU A 373 -6.45 -20.16 -11.97
N ARG A 374 -6.61 -19.33 -10.93
CA ARG A 374 -7.90 -18.70 -10.60
C ARG A 374 -8.14 -17.40 -11.37
N GLU A 375 -7.10 -16.56 -11.48
CA GLU A 375 -7.18 -15.20 -11.99
C GLU A 375 -6.42 -14.99 -13.31
N GLY A 376 -5.57 -15.92 -13.71
CA GLY A 376 -4.70 -15.82 -14.88
C GLY A 376 -3.30 -15.31 -14.54
N TRP A 377 -2.35 -15.58 -15.44
CA TRP A 377 -0.93 -15.25 -15.23
C TRP A 377 -0.63 -13.77 -15.12
N THR A 378 -1.43 -12.89 -15.73
CA THR A 378 -1.26 -11.43 -15.59
C THR A 378 -1.52 -10.92 -14.16
N SER A 379 -2.29 -11.68 -13.37
CA SER A 379 -2.71 -11.31 -12.01
C SER A 379 -1.84 -11.91 -10.91
N VAL A 380 -0.80 -12.69 -11.25
CA VAL A 380 0.11 -13.23 -10.22
C VAL A 380 0.90 -12.11 -9.56
N PRO A 381 1.20 -12.20 -8.25
CA PRO A 381 2.02 -11.21 -7.56
C PRO A 381 3.40 -11.07 -8.24
N PRO A 382 3.76 -9.89 -8.75
CA PRO A 382 5.03 -9.69 -9.45
C PRO A 382 6.20 -9.52 -8.47
N GLY A 383 7.42 -9.54 -8.99
CA GLY A 383 8.61 -8.99 -8.34
C GLY A 383 9.13 -9.75 -7.12
N THR A 384 8.76 -11.01 -6.94
CA THR A 384 9.21 -11.77 -5.76
C THR A 384 10.18 -12.90 -6.07
N ARG A 385 9.93 -13.69 -7.14
CA ARG A 385 10.62 -14.96 -7.42
C ARG A 385 11.20 -15.02 -8.82
N GLU A 386 12.43 -15.51 -8.94
CA GLU A 386 13.07 -15.77 -10.25
C GLU A 386 12.25 -16.79 -11.06
N SER A 387 11.69 -17.82 -10.41
CA SER A 387 10.89 -18.86 -11.05
C SER A 387 9.62 -18.30 -11.70
N THR A 388 8.98 -17.26 -11.15
CA THR A 388 7.83 -16.60 -11.77
C THR A 388 8.21 -16.01 -13.12
N TYR A 389 9.34 -15.33 -13.20
CA TYR A 389 9.83 -14.72 -14.44
C TYR A 389 10.39 -15.74 -15.44
N ALA A 390 10.84 -16.91 -14.98
CA ALA A 390 11.26 -18.01 -15.83
C ALA A 390 10.09 -18.83 -16.38
N ASN A 391 8.86 -18.61 -15.91
CA ASN A 391 7.68 -19.36 -16.34
C ASN A 391 7.21 -18.89 -17.72
N GLU A 392 7.17 -19.82 -18.68
CA GLU A 392 6.79 -19.55 -20.08
C GLU A 392 5.35 -19.00 -20.24
N ASN A 393 4.43 -19.39 -19.36
CA ASN A 393 3.07 -18.85 -19.38
C ASN A 393 3.03 -17.39 -18.91
N TYR A 394 3.76 -17.07 -17.84
CA TYR A 394 3.88 -15.69 -17.37
C TYR A 394 4.48 -14.80 -18.44
N GLN A 395 5.60 -15.20 -19.05
CA GLN A 395 6.24 -14.43 -20.13
C GLN A 395 5.33 -14.24 -21.35
N ARG A 396 4.50 -15.22 -21.68
CA ARG A 396 3.58 -15.14 -22.81
C ARG A 396 2.41 -14.19 -22.53
N GLU A 397 1.88 -14.19 -21.33
CA GLU A 397 0.65 -13.47 -20.97
C GLU A 397 0.92 -12.09 -20.36
N ALA A 398 2.09 -11.87 -19.76
CA ALA A 398 2.53 -10.60 -19.17
C ALA A 398 3.62 -9.93 -20.03
N PRO A 399 3.25 -9.14 -21.06
CA PRO A 399 4.23 -8.55 -21.98
C PRO A 399 5.19 -7.56 -21.30
N PHE A 400 4.89 -7.17 -20.07
CA PHE A 400 5.68 -6.28 -19.22
C PHE A 400 6.68 -7.03 -18.32
N ALA A 401 6.64 -8.37 -18.26
CA ALA A 401 7.39 -9.15 -17.27
C ALA A 401 8.91 -8.86 -17.27
N ASP A 402 9.56 -8.96 -18.42
CA ASP A 402 11.01 -8.71 -18.52
C ASP A 402 11.38 -7.27 -18.14
N PHE A 403 10.54 -6.30 -18.51
CA PHE A 403 10.74 -4.91 -18.14
C PHE A 403 10.67 -4.73 -16.62
N VAL A 404 9.62 -5.27 -15.97
CA VAL A 404 9.44 -5.19 -14.52
C VAL A 404 10.61 -5.82 -13.78
N LEU A 405 11.03 -7.02 -14.19
CA LEU A 405 12.21 -7.70 -13.61
C LEU A 405 13.46 -6.84 -13.72
N ASN A 406 13.71 -6.25 -14.90
CA ASN A 406 14.86 -5.40 -15.11
C ASN A 406 14.80 -4.13 -14.26
N ALA A 407 13.65 -3.46 -14.18
CA ALA A 407 13.45 -2.27 -13.36
C ALA A 407 13.72 -2.53 -11.87
N ILE A 408 13.26 -3.67 -11.34
CA ILE A 408 13.53 -4.10 -9.96
C ILE A 408 15.01 -4.40 -9.74
N LYS A 409 15.67 -5.10 -10.69
CA LYS A 409 17.09 -5.47 -10.57
C LYS A 409 18.04 -4.29 -10.71
N THR A 410 17.63 -3.23 -11.41
CA THR A 410 18.45 -2.03 -11.66
C THR A 410 18.16 -0.87 -10.73
N ALA A 411 17.14 -0.96 -9.90
CA ALA A 411 16.88 0.03 -8.86
C ALA A 411 18.02 0.03 -7.83
N ASP A 412 18.63 1.18 -7.62
CA ASP A 412 19.75 1.35 -6.67
C ASP A 412 19.36 2.30 -5.54
N PRO A 413 18.99 1.76 -4.38
CA PRO A 413 18.62 2.58 -3.22
C PRO A 413 19.81 3.27 -2.55
N THR A 414 21.05 2.97 -2.97
CA THR A 414 22.27 3.55 -2.40
C THR A 414 22.84 4.69 -3.25
N ASP A 415 22.36 4.85 -4.50
CA ASP A 415 22.79 5.88 -5.45
C ASP A 415 21.58 6.49 -6.18
N SER A 416 20.68 7.11 -5.42
CA SER A 416 19.36 7.54 -5.90
C SER A 416 19.33 8.89 -6.62
N THR A 417 20.44 9.68 -6.63
CA THR A 417 20.49 11.00 -7.27
C THR A 417 21.92 11.42 -7.62
N LEU A 418 22.11 12.67 -8.09
CA LEU A 418 23.44 13.18 -8.53
C LEU A 418 24.47 13.26 -7.40
N GLU A 419 24.07 13.84 -6.27
CA GLU A 419 24.92 14.02 -5.11
C GLU A 419 24.74 12.86 -4.12
N PRO A 420 25.80 12.42 -3.41
CA PRO A 420 25.69 11.35 -2.44
C PRO A 420 24.75 11.75 -1.28
N SER A 421 24.08 10.75 -0.72
CA SER A 421 23.17 10.91 0.42
C SER A 421 23.58 9.98 1.56
N PRO A 422 23.30 10.34 2.84
CA PRO A 422 23.68 9.55 4.00
C PRO A 422 22.70 8.40 4.30
N TYR A 423 21.66 8.23 3.48
CA TYR A 423 20.56 7.28 3.70
C TYR A 423 20.44 6.27 2.54
N ILE A 424 19.75 5.17 2.83
CA ILE A 424 19.31 4.19 1.83
C ILE A 424 17.85 4.49 1.50
N GLY A 425 17.51 4.39 0.21
CA GLY A 425 16.14 4.55 -0.29
C GLY A 425 16.09 5.38 -1.57
N VAL A 426 15.10 5.12 -2.41
CA VAL A 426 14.81 5.89 -3.63
C VAL A 426 13.58 6.77 -3.40
N GLN A 427 12.45 6.14 -3.09
CA GLN A 427 11.16 6.81 -2.86
C GLN A 427 10.91 7.14 -1.39
N PHE A 428 11.81 6.74 -0.50
CA PHE A 428 11.79 7.02 0.94
C PHE A 428 13.22 7.22 1.46
N VAL A 429 13.33 7.65 2.70
CA VAL A 429 14.60 7.70 3.45
C VAL A 429 14.54 6.64 4.55
N GLY A 430 15.50 5.73 4.59
CA GLY A 430 15.55 4.59 5.50
C GLY A 430 15.91 4.97 6.94
N ILE A 431 15.18 5.90 7.54
CA ILE A 431 15.31 6.31 8.95
C ILE A 431 13.94 6.30 9.65
N PRO A 432 13.87 6.07 10.96
CA PRO A 432 12.61 5.98 11.70
C PRO A 432 11.71 7.21 11.58
N GLU A 433 12.28 8.39 11.45
CA GLU A 433 11.59 9.68 11.39
C GLU A 433 10.88 9.90 10.04
N PHE A 434 11.27 9.17 8.99
CA PHE A 434 10.81 9.45 7.64
C PHE A 434 9.30 9.30 7.46
N GLN A 435 8.66 8.37 8.15
CA GLN A 435 7.20 8.24 8.08
C GLN A 435 6.50 9.57 8.45
N SER A 436 6.99 10.23 9.50
CA SER A 436 6.47 11.53 9.92
C SER A 436 6.88 12.65 8.96
N ILE A 437 8.16 12.69 8.59
CA ILE A 437 8.71 13.69 7.67
C ILE A 437 8.00 13.62 6.32
N GLY A 438 8.00 12.45 5.67
CA GLY A 438 7.40 12.27 4.36
C GLY A 438 5.90 12.56 4.33
N THR A 439 5.16 12.21 5.40
CA THR A 439 3.74 12.55 5.52
C THR A 439 3.52 14.06 5.60
N GLN A 440 4.30 14.78 6.42
CA GLN A 440 4.20 16.23 6.55
C GLN A 440 4.59 16.96 5.25
N VAL A 441 5.68 16.52 4.61
CA VAL A 441 6.12 17.08 3.32
C VAL A 441 5.08 16.83 2.24
N GLY A 442 4.50 15.62 2.21
CA GLY A 442 3.40 15.27 1.29
C GLY A 442 2.19 16.19 1.42
N GLN A 443 1.82 16.58 2.65
CA GLN A 443 0.76 17.55 2.89
C GLN A 443 1.13 18.94 2.37
N MET A 444 2.38 19.38 2.53
CA MET A 444 2.86 20.66 2.05
C MET A 444 2.94 20.72 0.52
N VAL A 445 3.36 19.63 -0.12
CA VAL A 445 3.33 19.49 -1.59
C VAL A 445 1.88 19.51 -2.10
N ALA A 446 0.96 18.83 -1.44
CA ALA A 446 -0.46 18.88 -1.81
C ALA A 446 -1.06 20.27 -1.64
N ALA A 447 -0.64 21.04 -0.62
CA ALA A 447 -1.05 22.45 -0.45
C ALA A 447 -0.52 23.35 -1.60
N ALA A 448 0.67 23.06 -2.14
CA ALA A 448 1.16 23.72 -3.36
C ALA A 448 0.33 23.34 -4.58
N LEU A 449 0.02 22.05 -4.75
CA LEU A 449 -0.78 21.53 -5.86
C LEU A 449 -2.19 22.14 -5.91
N THR A 450 -2.80 22.36 -4.74
CA THR A 450 -4.14 23.00 -4.65
C THR A 450 -4.11 24.53 -4.74
N GLY A 451 -2.93 25.14 -4.79
CA GLY A 451 -2.77 26.59 -4.79
C GLY A 451 -3.07 27.25 -3.43
N GLU A 452 -3.20 26.47 -2.34
CA GLU A 452 -3.33 27.00 -0.98
C GLU A 452 -2.05 27.75 -0.56
N ARG A 453 -0.89 27.28 -1.06
CA ARG A 453 0.42 27.91 -0.88
C ARG A 453 1.17 27.97 -2.20
N THR A 454 2.15 28.86 -2.30
CA THR A 454 3.14 28.78 -3.39
C THR A 454 4.08 27.59 -3.15
N VAL A 455 4.76 27.11 -4.20
CA VAL A 455 5.79 26.08 -4.10
C VAL A 455 6.88 26.49 -3.11
N GLU A 456 7.39 27.73 -3.20
CA GLU A 456 8.39 28.28 -2.28
C GLU A 456 7.91 28.21 -0.82
N GLN A 457 6.68 28.71 -0.53
CA GLN A 457 6.12 28.68 0.82
C GLN A 457 5.96 27.26 1.37
N SER A 458 5.60 26.31 0.52
CA SER A 458 5.45 24.90 0.87
C SER A 458 6.79 24.25 1.20
N LEU A 459 7.80 24.48 0.37
CA LEU A 459 9.15 23.93 0.56
C LEU A 459 9.87 24.56 1.74
N ASP A 460 9.76 25.88 1.95
CA ASP A 460 10.25 26.55 3.15
C ASP A 460 9.63 25.98 4.45
N ALA A 461 8.34 25.66 4.41
CA ALA A 461 7.66 25.08 5.56
C ALA A 461 8.10 23.60 5.77
N ALA A 462 8.30 22.86 4.68
CA ALA A 462 8.81 21.50 4.67
C ALA A 462 10.24 21.43 5.24
N GLN A 463 11.13 22.32 4.76
CA GLN A 463 12.51 22.45 5.23
C GLN A 463 12.54 22.62 6.76
N ARG A 464 11.89 23.65 7.27
CA ARG A 464 11.85 23.94 8.72
C ARG A 464 11.19 22.84 9.55
N ALA A 465 10.20 22.13 9.02
CA ALA A 465 9.55 21.04 9.74
C ALA A 465 10.47 19.80 9.82
N THR A 466 11.17 19.53 8.75
CA THR A 466 12.15 18.42 8.67
C THR A 466 13.34 18.70 9.58
N GLU A 467 13.95 19.89 9.52
CA GLU A 467 15.05 20.28 10.41
C GLU A 467 14.70 20.08 11.89
N ARG A 468 13.54 20.61 12.34
CA ARG A 468 13.09 20.41 13.72
C ARG A 468 12.89 18.93 14.11
N THR A 469 12.57 18.08 13.14
CA THR A 469 12.44 16.66 13.41
C THR A 469 13.81 16.01 13.55
N MET A 470 14.76 16.39 12.68
CA MET A 470 16.14 15.90 12.72
C MET A 470 16.90 16.35 13.97
N GLU A 471 16.70 17.63 14.40
CA GLU A 471 17.23 18.14 15.68
C GLU A 471 16.72 17.33 16.86
N ARG A 472 15.40 17.06 16.94
CA ARG A 472 14.80 16.29 18.04
C ARG A 472 15.25 14.82 18.06
N ALA A 473 15.57 14.29 16.90
CA ALA A 473 16.06 12.91 16.75
C ALA A 473 17.58 12.81 16.99
N GLY A 474 18.30 13.95 17.13
CA GLY A 474 19.72 13.98 17.43
C GLY A 474 20.64 13.80 16.22
N TYR A 475 20.14 14.03 15.01
CA TYR A 475 20.98 14.07 13.79
C TYR A 475 21.69 15.41 13.63
N LEU A 476 21.12 16.45 14.18
CA LEU A 476 21.65 17.84 14.16
C LEU A 476 21.86 18.34 15.59
N ASP A 477 22.91 19.19 15.81
CA ASP A 477 23.26 19.82 17.09
C ASP A 477 22.27 20.94 17.47
#